data_79b02ac71be8b2ba7856edba9835bdf7
#
_entry.id   79b02ac71be8b2ba7856edba9835bdf7
#
_cell.length_a   1.000
_cell.length_b   1.000
_cell.length_c   1.000
_cell.angle_alpha   90.00
_cell.angle_beta   90.00
_cell.angle_gamma   90.00
#
_symmetry.space_group_name_H-M   'P 1'
#
loop_
_entity.id
_entity.type
_entity.pdbx_description
1 polymer ?
#
loop_
_entity_poly.entity_id
_entity_poly.type
_entity_poly.pdbx_seq_one_letter_code
_entity_poly.pdbx_strand_id
1 'polypeptide(L)'
;MRFIKMTGGLGNQMFIYAFYMRMKKHYSNTRIDLSDMVHYKAHNGYEMHRVFNLPPIEFRINQPLKKVIEFLFFKKIYERKQVPSSLVPYDKKYFWPLLYFKGFYQSERFFADMADDIRKAFTFNLRLSNKKTKEMSEQIDHDENAVSIHVRRGDYLEPKYWKTTGCVCQLPYYLNAIAEMNKRISQPSYYVFSDDIAWVKENLPLPKAFFIDWNKGAESWQDMMLMSRCRHHIICNSTFSWWGAWLNPRENKTVIMPERWFRHCETPDICPDKWIKVPINLSLIHI
;
A
#
# COMPACT_ATOMS: atom_id res chain seq x y z
N MET A 1 9.23 15.80 22.61
CA MET A 1 9.18 14.45 22.02
C MET A 1 7.91 14.33 21.23
N ARG A 2 7.97 13.67 20.06
CA ARG A 2 6.81 13.48 19.17
C ARG A 2 6.57 12.00 18.99
N PHE A 3 5.31 11.62 18.87
CA PHE A 3 4.91 10.23 18.73
C PHE A 3 4.07 10.04 17.49
N ILE A 4 4.32 8.98 16.75
CA ILE A 4 3.55 8.59 15.58
C ILE A 4 2.99 7.19 15.84
N LYS A 5 1.66 7.07 15.84
CA LYS A 5 0.97 5.80 16.07
C LYS A 5 1.19 4.85 14.91
N MET A 6 1.71 3.64 15.18
CA MET A 6 1.74 2.55 14.22
C MET A 6 0.44 1.75 14.26
N THR A 7 -0.10 1.42 13.08
CA THR A 7 -1.33 0.61 12.94
C THR A 7 -1.51 0.08 11.52
N GLY A 8 -2.41 -0.88 11.34
CA GLY A 8 -2.76 -1.42 10.02
C GLY A 8 -1.82 -2.52 9.51
N GLY A 9 -2.10 -3.06 8.33
CA GLY A 9 -1.25 -4.03 7.63
C GLY A 9 0.01 -3.39 7.03
N LEU A 10 0.89 -4.22 6.45
CA LEU A 10 2.22 -3.83 5.97
C LEU A 10 2.22 -2.53 5.13
N GLY A 11 1.36 -2.41 4.13
CA GLY A 11 1.33 -1.20 3.29
C GLY A 11 1.00 0.08 4.07
N ASN A 12 0.12 0.01 5.07
CA ASN A 12 -0.17 1.15 5.96
C ASN A 12 1.01 1.43 6.90
N GLN A 13 1.65 0.38 7.44
CA GLN A 13 2.85 0.53 8.26
C GLN A 13 3.97 1.23 7.50
N MET A 14 4.14 0.94 6.20
CA MET A 14 5.12 1.58 5.34
C MET A 14 4.84 3.09 5.17
N PHE A 15 3.59 3.49 4.92
CA PHE A 15 3.24 4.92 4.85
C PHE A 15 3.52 5.64 6.17
N ILE A 16 3.14 5.04 7.28
CA ILE A 16 3.40 5.60 8.61
C ILE A 16 4.91 5.70 8.88
N TYR A 17 5.68 4.68 8.48
CA TYR A 17 7.14 4.68 8.66
C TYR A 17 7.83 5.71 7.76
N ALA A 18 7.39 5.86 6.51
CA ALA A 18 7.90 6.89 5.60
C ALA A 18 7.65 8.30 6.15
N PHE A 19 6.43 8.56 6.65
CA PHE A 19 6.11 9.80 7.37
C PHE A 19 6.99 9.98 8.62
N TYR A 20 7.23 8.92 9.40
CA TYR A 20 8.14 8.96 10.54
C TYR A 20 9.57 9.35 10.14
N MET A 21 10.12 8.77 9.08
CA MET A 21 11.46 9.13 8.59
C MET A 21 11.52 10.62 8.25
N ARG A 22 10.51 11.15 7.56
CA ARG A 22 10.43 12.57 7.22
C ARG A 22 10.33 13.45 8.46
N MET A 23 9.49 13.07 9.42
CA MET A 23 9.35 13.78 10.69
C MET A 23 10.65 13.75 11.50
N LYS A 24 11.33 12.61 11.54
CA LYS A 24 12.58 12.45 12.30
C LYS A 24 13.72 13.27 11.72
N LYS A 25 13.75 13.48 10.39
CA LYS A 25 14.71 14.37 9.73
C LYS A 25 14.60 15.82 10.23
N HIS A 26 13.37 16.29 10.50
CA HIS A 26 13.12 17.64 11.03
C HIS A 26 13.18 17.70 12.56
N TYR A 27 12.78 16.63 13.22
CA TYR A 27 12.61 16.57 14.67
C TYR A 27 13.23 15.26 15.21
N SER A 28 14.49 15.31 15.56
CA SER A 28 15.30 14.15 15.96
C SER A 28 14.67 13.30 17.09
N ASN A 29 13.87 13.93 17.98
CA ASN A 29 13.19 13.28 19.10
C ASN A 29 11.81 12.70 18.75
N THR A 30 11.56 12.42 17.46
CA THR A 30 10.36 11.69 16.99
C THR A 30 10.49 10.19 17.24
N ARG A 31 9.41 9.55 17.71
CA ARG A 31 9.33 8.12 18.01
C ARG A 31 8.08 7.50 17.38
N ILE A 32 8.17 6.23 16.98
CA ILE A 32 7.00 5.43 16.62
C ILE A 32 6.44 4.79 17.89
N ASP A 33 5.14 4.91 18.11
CA ASP A 33 4.42 4.25 19.19
C ASP A 33 3.81 2.93 18.72
N LEU A 34 4.30 1.81 19.25
CA LEU A 34 3.84 0.45 18.97
C LEU A 34 2.82 -0.08 19.98
N SER A 35 2.34 0.75 20.93
CA SER A 35 1.50 0.25 22.03
C SER A 35 0.23 -0.47 21.58
N ASP A 36 -0.37 -0.08 20.44
CA ASP A 36 -1.55 -0.74 19.90
C ASP A 36 -1.22 -1.99 19.05
N MET A 37 0.03 -2.15 18.61
CA MET A 37 0.45 -3.30 17.80
C MET A 37 0.66 -4.57 18.65
N VAL A 38 0.81 -4.45 19.95
CA VAL A 38 1.03 -5.59 20.87
C VAL A 38 -0.12 -6.58 20.83
N HIS A 39 -1.35 -6.07 20.74
CA HIS A 39 -2.59 -6.86 20.70
C HIS A 39 -3.27 -6.86 19.32
N TYR A 40 -2.58 -6.36 18.32
CA TYR A 40 -3.12 -6.25 16.98
C TYR A 40 -3.14 -7.62 16.29
N LYS A 41 -4.33 -8.25 16.26
CA LYS A 41 -4.52 -9.59 15.70
C LYS A 41 -4.84 -9.60 14.20
N ALA A 42 -5.16 -8.42 13.62
CA ALA A 42 -5.43 -8.31 12.20
C ALA A 42 -4.13 -8.32 11.40
N HIS A 43 -4.16 -8.86 10.19
CA HIS A 43 -2.98 -9.04 9.35
C HIS A 43 -1.88 -9.85 10.08
N ASN A 44 -0.61 -9.55 9.87
CA ASN A 44 0.53 -10.28 10.48
C ASN A 44 1.18 -9.50 11.64
N GLY A 45 0.47 -8.56 12.27
CA GLY A 45 1.05 -7.70 13.32
C GLY A 45 2.03 -6.66 12.77
N TYR A 46 3.06 -6.32 13.57
CA TYR A 46 4.11 -5.38 13.15
C TYR A 46 5.19 -6.10 12.35
N GLU A 47 5.35 -5.75 11.07
CA GLU A 47 6.18 -6.48 10.11
C GLU A 47 7.46 -5.74 9.67
N MET A 48 7.54 -4.42 9.87
CA MET A 48 8.55 -3.58 9.23
C MET A 48 10.00 -4.03 9.44
N HIS A 49 10.40 -4.34 10.68
CA HIS A 49 11.78 -4.75 10.98
C HIS A 49 12.15 -6.13 10.44
N ARG A 50 11.16 -7.02 10.27
CA ARG A 50 11.37 -8.35 9.70
C ARG A 50 11.49 -8.28 8.18
N VAL A 51 10.56 -7.54 7.55
CA VAL A 51 10.45 -7.49 6.07
C VAL A 51 11.59 -6.69 5.45
N PHE A 52 11.97 -5.56 6.07
CA PHE A 52 12.93 -4.61 5.50
C PHE A 52 14.27 -4.55 6.24
N ASN A 53 14.55 -5.49 7.12
CA ASN A 53 15.80 -5.51 7.91
C ASN A 53 16.08 -4.17 8.62
N LEU A 54 15.02 -3.50 9.04
CA LEU A 54 15.10 -2.24 9.80
C LEU A 54 15.45 -2.51 11.26
N PRO A 55 16.09 -1.55 11.95
CA PRO A 55 16.35 -1.70 13.37
C PRO A 55 15.03 -1.89 14.14
N PRO A 56 14.97 -2.76 15.15
CA PRO A 56 13.77 -2.99 15.94
C PRO A 56 13.33 -1.70 16.64
N ILE A 57 12.02 -1.48 16.68
CA ILE A 57 11.39 -0.40 17.43
C ILE A 57 10.69 -1.01 18.63
N GLU A 58 11.11 -0.63 19.84
CA GLU A 58 10.57 -1.17 21.07
C GLU A 58 9.72 -0.15 21.85
N PHE A 59 9.64 1.08 21.35
CA PHE A 59 8.99 2.16 22.06
C PHE A 59 7.47 1.96 22.16
N ARG A 60 6.96 2.04 23.41
CA ARG A 60 5.54 1.93 23.75
C ARG A 60 5.18 3.01 24.78
N ILE A 61 4.09 3.72 24.53
CA ILE A 61 3.58 4.67 25.52
C ILE A 61 2.73 3.91 26.53
N ASN A 62 2.89 4.23 27.82
CA ASN A 62 2.00 3.75 28.87
C ASN A 62 0.55 4.16 28.53
N GLN A 63 -0.40 3.21 28.64
CA GLN A 63 -1.80 3.41 28.24
C GLN A 63 -2.51 4.59 28.92
N PRO A 64 -2.38 4.85 30.26
CA PRO A 64 -2.94 6.03 30.88
C PRO A 64 -2.39 7.34 30.28
N LEU A 65 -1.07 7.45 30.12
CA LEU A 65 -0.43 8.62 29.51
C LEU A 65 -0.86 8.81 28.07
N LYS A 66 -1.00 7.72 27.31
CA LYS A 66 -1.48 7.75 25.92
C LYS A 66 -2.87 8.35 25.82
N LYS A 67 -3.82 7.93 26.68
CA LYS A 67 -5.19 8.49 26.72
C LYS A 67 -5.18 9.99 27.00
N VAL A 68 -4.34 10.46 27.91
CA VAL A 68 -4.19 11.88 28.22
C VAL A 68 -3.65 12.65 27.01
N ILE A 69 -2.60 12.14 26.35
CA ILE A 69 -2.01 12.75 25.15
C ILE A 69 -3.02 12.77 24.01
N GLU A 70 -3.72 11.68 23.74
CA GLU A 70 -4.75 11.61 22.71
C GLU A 70 -5.89 12.60 22.99
N PHE A 71 -6.36 12.70 24.22
CA PHE A 71 -7.42 13.65 24.62
C PHE A 71 -7.01 15.11 24.40
N LEU A 72 -5.78 15.48 24.82
CA LEU A 72 -5.33 16.88 24.76
C LEU A 72 -5.00 17.35 23.35
N PHE A 73 -4.47 16.47 22.47
CA PHE A 73 -3.88 16.88 21.20
C PHE A 73 -4.60 16.36 19.94
N PHE A 74 -5.51 15.40 20.08
CA PHE A 74 -6.16 14.76 18.96
C PHE A 74 -7.30 15.58 18.36
N LYS A 75 -8.04 16.34 19.14
CA LYS A 75 -9.32 16.94 18.73
C LYS A 75 -9.23 18.05 17.67
N LYS A 76 -8.05 18.64 17.44
CA LYS A 76 -7.89 19.81 16.56
C LYS A 76 -7.54 19.53 15.10
N ILE A 77 -7.17 18.31 14.69
CA ILE A 77 -6.56 18.04 13.38
C ILE A 77 -7.53 17.38 12.39
N TYR A 78 -8.61 16.74 12.82
CA TYR A 78 -9.42 15.80 12.03
C TYR A 78 -10.81 16.24 11.62
N GLU A 79 -11.17 17.50 11.71
CA GLU A 79 -12.52 17.98 11.31
C GLU A 79 -12.64 18.31 9.80
N ARG A 80 -12.27 17.39 8.90
CA ARG A 80 -12.81 17.39 7.54
C ARG A 80 -13.81 16.25 7.39
N LYS A 81 -15.10 16.61 7.35
CA LYS A 81 -16.27 15.71 7.36
C LYS A 81 -16.42 14.74 6.19
N GLN A 82 -15.46 14.64 5.25
CA GLN A 82 -15.59 13.88 4.01
C GLN A 82 -14.51 12.82 3.78
N VAL A 83 -13.51 12.70 4.65
CA VAL A 83 -12.41 11.74 4.50
C VAL A 83 -12.47 10.77 5.69
N PRO A 84 -12.32 9.44 5.49
CA PRO A 84 -12.23 8.50 6.60
C PRO A 84 -11.20 8.97 7.62
N SER A 85 -11.52 8.90 8.91
CA SER A 85 -10.67 9.41 10.02
C SER A 85 -9.24 8.86 10.04
N SER A 86 -9.01 7.73 9.34
CA SER A 86 -7.71 7.11 9.16
C SER A 86 -6.91 7.69 8.00
N LEU A 87 -7.56 8.36 7.03
CA LEU A 87 -6.93 8.93 5.86
C LEU A 87 -6.64 10.42 6.09
N VAL A 88 -5.37 10.78 6.05
CA VAL A 88 -4.89 12.14 6.29
C VAL A 88 -4.49 12.75 4.95
N PRO A 89 -5.19 13.80 4.47
CA PRO A 89 -4.78 14.54 3.29
C PRO A 89 -3.42 15.21 3.52
N TYR A 90 -2.64 15.34 2.46
CA TYR A 90 -1.37 16.05 2.55
C TYR A 90 -1.61 17.53 2.89
N ASP A 91 -0.91 18.00 3.95
CA ASP A 91 -0.88 19.41 4.33
C ASP A 91 0.45 19.68 5.04
N LYS A 92 1.16 20.75 4.66
CA LYS A 92 2.45 21.15 5.27
C LYS A 92 2.36 21.35 6.79
N LYS A 93 1.18 21.70 7.32
CA LYS A 93 0.96 21.84 8.77
C LYS A 93 1.20 20.57 9.59
N TYR A 94 1.17 19.37 8.97
CA TYR A 94 1.50 18.13 9.68
C TYR A 94 2.98 18.04 10.09
N PHE A 95 3.83 18.91 9.54
CA PHE A 95 5.22 19.06 10.02
C PHE A 95 5.35 20.05 11.17
N TRP A 96 4.26 20.65 11.65
CA TRP A 96 4.29 21.52 12.82
C TRP A 96 4.49 20.73 14.11
N PRO A 97 4.95 21.39 15.21
CA PRO A 97 5.30 20.72 16.45
C PRO A 97 4.06 20.20 17.22
N LEU A 98 3.43 19.16 16.72
CA LEU A 98 2.42 18.38 17.42
C LEU A 98 3.07 17.28 18.24
N LEU A 99 2.41 16.81 19.30
CA LEU A 99 2.97 15.78 20.18
C LEU A 99 2.59 14.36 19.74
N TYR A 100 1.40 14.15 19.19
CA TYR A 100 0.92 12.83 18.82
C TYR A 100 0.23 12.83 17.46
N PHE A 101 0.71 11.98 16.56
CA PHE A 101 0.24 11.83 15.19
C PHE A 101 -0.48 10.51 15.00
N LYS A 102 -1.71 10.58 14.46
CA LYS A 102 -2.55 9.41 14.20
C LYS A 102 -3.13 9.52 12.79
N GLY A 103 -2.90 8.49 11.96
CA GLY A 103 -3.38 8.45 10.58
C GLY A 103 -2.51 7.54 9.73
N PHE A 104 -2.90 7.32 8.47
CA PHE A 104 -2.14 6.47 7.54
C PHE A 104 -1.20 7.24 6.62
N TYR A 105 -1.36 8.57 6.46
CA TYR A 105 -0.48 9.42 5.62
C TYR A 105 -0.28 8.87 4.21
N GLN A 106 -1.36 8.39 3.57
CA GLN A 106 -1.34 7.69 2.29
C GLN A 106 -1.16 8.65 1.12
N SER A 107 -0.01 9.30 1.05
CA SER A 107 0.41 10.14 -0.07
C SER A 107 1.93 10.20 -0.13
N GLU A 108 2.52 10.07 -1.35
CA GLU A 108 3.96 10.27 -1.52
C GLU A 108 4.41 11.69 -1.17
N ARG A 109 3.49 12.69 -1.22
CA ARG A 109 3.79 14.09 -0.90
C ARG A 109 4.34 14.28 0.51
N PHE A 110 4.06 13.36 1.44
CA PHE A 110 4.63 13.38 2.79
C PHE A 110 6.12 13.07 2.84
N PHE A 111 6.68 12.43 1.79
CA PHE A 111 8.07 11.95 1.77
C PHE A 111 8.74 11.99 0.39
N ALA A 112 8.15 12.68 -0.59
CA ALA A 112 8.64 12.71 -1.98
C ALA A 112 10.10 13.21 -2.09
N ASP A 113 10.49 14.17 -1.26
CA ASP A 113 11.85 14.70 -1.17
C ASP A 113 12.86 13.76 -0.50
N MET A 114 12.43 12.58 -0.07
CA MET A 114 13.23 11.51 0.52
C MET A 114 13.02 10.17 -0.18
N ALA A 115 12.57 10.19 -1.44
CA ALA A 115 12.18 8.96 -2.14
C ALA A 115 13.29 7.90 -2.15
N ASP A 116 14.54 8.29 -2.35
CA ASP A 116 15.67 7.36 -2.39
C ASP A 116 16.01 6.81 -0.99
N ASP A 117 15.97 7.66 0.04
CA ASP A 117 16.14 7.22 1.43
C ASP A 117 15.06 6.20 1.82
N ILE A 118 13.81 6.43 1.39
CA ILE A 118 12.68 5.52 1.64
C ILE A 118 12.87 4.20 0.88
N ARG A 119 13.24 4.22 -0.41
CA ARG A 119 13.53 2.99 -1.17
C ARG A 119 14.67 2.20 -0.53
N LYS A 120 15.73 2.88 -0.08
CA LYS A 120 16.84 2.25 0.63
C LYS A 120 16.40 1.62 1.96
N ALA A 121 15.58 2.31 2.73
CA ALA A 121 15.04 1.80 3.99
C ALA A 121 14.12 0.58 3.76
N PHE A 122 13.34 0.57 2.67
CA PHE A 122 12.43 -0.52 2.33
C PHE A 122 13.06 -1.57 1.39
N THR A 123 14.36 -1.78 1.53
CA THR A 123 15.03 -2.92 0.89
C THR A 123 14.61 -4.22 1.57
N PHE A 124 14.01 -5.11 0.80
CA PHE A 124 13.49 -6.38 1.31
C PHE A 124 14.58 -7.32 1.82
N ASN A 125 14.29 -8.03 2.89
CA ASN A 125 15.18 -9.04 3.46
C ASN A 125 15.13 -10.35 2.64
N LEU A 126 15.86 -10.39 1.54
CA LEU A 126 15.85 -11.52 0.60
C LEU A 126 16.30 -12.86 1.20
N ARG A 127 16.98 -12.84 2.36
CA ARG A 127 17.37 -14.07 3.07
C ARG A 127 16.16 -14.88 3.53
N LEU A 128 15.03 -14.21 3.81
CA LEU A 128 13.77 -14.81 4.25
C LEU A 128 12.89 -15.30 3.09
N SER A 129 13.29 -15.05 1.83
CA SER A 129 12.49 -15.46 0.67
C SER A 129 12.54 -16.96 0.46
N ASN A 130 11.39 -17.57 0.19
CA ASN A 130 11.29 -18.99 -0.15
C ASN A 130 11.84 -19.28 -1.58
N LYS A 131 12.09 -20.55 -1.88
CA LYS A 131 12.71 -20.97 -3.14
C LYS A 131 11.89 -20.56 -4.37
N LYS A 132 10.56 -20.82 -4.36
CA LYS A 132 9.68 -20.46 -5.48
C LYS A 132 9.70 -18.96 -5.78
N THR A 133 9.73 -18.15 -4.72
CA THR A 133 9.79 -16.69 -4.86
C THR A 133 11.12 -16.23 -5.45
N LYS A 134 12.24 -16.87 -5.10
CA LYS A 134 13.56 -16.56 -5.69
C LYS A 134 13.58 -16.88 -7.18
N GLU A 135 13.12 -18.07 -7.58
CA GLU A 135 13.01 -18.48 -8.98
C GLU A 135 12.10 -17.53 -9.78
N MET A 136 10.94 -17.18 -9.22
CA MET A 136 10.02 -16.22 -9.86
C MET A 136 10.64 -14.82 -9.96
N SER A 137 11.41 -14.39 -8.98
CA SER A 137 12.13 -13.12 -9.00
C SER A 137 13.13 -13.05 -10.15
N GLU A 138 13.89 -14.11 -10.37
CA GLU A 138 14.84 -14.22 -11.49
C GLU A 138 14.12 -14.18 -12.83
N GLN A 139 12.98 -14.89 -12.95
CA GLN A 139 12.15 -14.85 -14.16
C GLN A 139 11.64 -13.43 -14.46
N ILE A 140 11.12 -12.72 -13.44
CA ILE A 140 10.64 -11.34 -13.58
C ILE A 140 11.76 -10.39 -14.01
N ASP A 141 12.95 -10.56 -13.45
CA ASP A 141 14.09 -9.67 -13.76
C ASP A 141 14.53 -9.75 -15.23
N HIS A 142 14.37 -10.92 -15.85
CA HIS A 142 14.70 -11.15 -17.27
C HIS A 142 13.54 -10.82 -18.23
N ASP A 143 12.34 -10.52 -17.71
CA ASP A 143 11.16 -10.21 -18.52
C ASP A 143 10.98 -8.70 -18.69
N GLU A 144 11.37 -8.18 -19.86
CA GLU A 144 11.28 -6.74 -20.18
C GLU A 144 9.83 -6.23 -20.26
N ASN A 145 8.84 -7.11 -20.43
CA ASN A 145 7.43 -6.79 -20.52
C ASN A 145 6.64 -7.26 -19.28
N ALA A 146 7.33 -7.47 -18.14
CA ALA A 146 6.72 -7.91 -16.91
C ALA A 146 5.73 -6.88 -16.36
N VAL A 147 4.47 -7.26 -16.23
CA VAL A 147 3.39 -6.45 -15.65
C VAL A 147 2.87 -7.15 -14.40
N SER A 148 3.00 -6.52 -13.23
CA SER A 148 2.29 -7.01 -12.05
C SER A 148 0.81 -6.61 -12.12
N ILE A 149 -0.11 -7.54 -11.85
CA ILE A 149 -1.52 -7.26 -11.67
C ILE A 149 -1.96 -7.75 -10.29
N HIS A 150 -2.49 -6.84 -9.46
CA HIS A 150 -2.99 -7.16 -8.13
C HIS A 150 -4.52 -7.14 -8.11
N VAL A 151 -5.11 -8.27 -7.74
CA VAL A 151 -6.56 -8.44 -7.62
C VAL A 151 -6.91 -8.76 -6.17
N ARG A 152 -7.58 -7.82 -5.49
CA ARG A 152 -8.03 -7.97 -4.11
C ARG A 152 -9.54 -8.16 -4.08
N ARG A 153 -9.98 -9.34 -3.66
CA ARG A 153 -11.41 -9.71 -3.58
C ARG A 153 -11.82 -10.17 -2.20
N GLY A 154 -11.15 -11.14 -1.62
CA GLY A 154 -11.42 -11.79 -0.35
C GLY A 154 -12.23 -10.97 0.65
N ASP A 155 -11.58 -10.29 1.55
CA ASP A 155 -12.21 -9.42 2.54
C ASP A 155 -12.94 -8.21 1.92
N TYR A 156 -12.56 -7.74 0.73
CA TYR A 156 -13.22 -6.61 0.06
C TYR A 156 -14.63 -6.95 -0.46
N LEU A 157 -15.00 -8.22 -0.57
CA LEU A 157 -16.36 -8.66 -0.88
C LEU A 157 -17.26 -8.75 0.36
N GLU A 158 -16.71 -8.64 1.57
CA GLU A 158 -17.51 -8.66 2.78
C GLU A 158 -18.32 -7.36 2.94
N PRO A 159 -19.61 -7.43 3.32
CA PRO A 159 -20.49 -6.26 3.44
C PRO A 159 -19.96 -5.13 4.31
N LYS A 160 -19.16 -5.46 5.33
CA LYS A 160 -18.56 -4.45 6.23
C LYS A 160 -17.62 -3.48 5.51
N TYR A 161 -17.00 -3.88 4.39
CA TYR A 161 -16.08 -3.05 3.61
C TYR A 161 -16.77 -2.33 2.44
N TRP A 162 -18.02 -2.67 2.07
CA TRP A 162 -18.71 -2.04 0.93
C TRP A 162 -18.89 -0.53 1.08
N LYS A 163 -18.97 -0.04 2.31
CA LYS A 163 -19.08 1.40 2.58
C LYS A 163 -17.74 2.15 2.46
N THR A 164 -16.62 1.44 2.33
CA THR A 164 -15.29 2.03 2.33
C THR A 164 -14.45 1.55 1.13
N THR A 165 -13.67 0.52 1.30
CA THR A 165 -12.70 0.00 0.32
C THR A 165 -13.26 -1.11 -0.56
N GLY A 166 -14.33 -1.80 -0.14
CA GLY A 166 -14.89 -2.92 -0.86
C GLY A 166 -15.57 -2.50 -2.16
N CYS A 167 -15.63 -3.43 -3.11
CA CYS A 167 -16.32 -3.27 -4.39
C CYS A 167 -15.91 -2.04 -5.22
N VAL A 168 -14.70 -1.51 -5.05
CA VAL A 168 -14.16 -0.44 -5.89
C VAL A 168 -13.61 -1.02 -7.19
N CYS A 169 -12.65 -1.95 -7.10
CA CYS A 169 -12.05 -2.60 -8.25
C CYS A 169 -12.84 -3.87 -8.60
N GLN A 170 -13.83 -3.72 -9.48
CA GLN A 170 -14.63 -4.82 -10.03
C GLN A 170 -14.14 -5.23 -11.43
N LEU A 171 -14.75 -6.24 -12.03
CA LEU A 171 -14.37 -6.75 -13.36
C LEU A 171 -14.20 -5.65 -14.41
N PRO A 172 -15.09 -4.65 -14.57
CA PRO A 172 -14.91 -3.58 -15.56
C PRO A 172 -13.61 -2.79 -15.35
N TYR A 173 -13.21 -2.52 -14.10
CA TYR A 173 -11.94 -1.86 -13.83
C TYR A 173 -10.76 -2.65 -14.39
N TYR A 174 -10.69 -3.96 -14.09
CA TYR A 174 -9.58 -4.80 -14.54
C TYR A 174 -9.54 -4.93 -16.06
N LEU A 175 -10.69 -5.07 -16.73
CA LEU A 175 -10.76 -5.12 -18.18
C LEU A 175 -10.26 -3.82 -18.81
N ASN A 176 -10.69 -2.66 -18.30
CA ASN A 176 -10.23 -1.36 -18.75
C ASN A 176 -8.72 -1.18 -18.51
N ALA A 177 -8.22 -1.59 -17.35
CA ALA A 177 -6.81 -1.49 -16.98
C ALA A 177 -5.92 -2.38 -17.85
N ILE A 178 -6.35 -3.61 -18.15
CA ILE A 178 -5.65 -4.53 -19.05
C ILE A 178 -5.63 -3.96 -20.47
N ALA A 179 -6.77 -3.47 -20.96
CA ALA A 179 -6.86 -2.85 -22.29
C ALA A 179 -5.92 -1.64 -22.41
N GLU A 180 -5.86 -0.79 -21.38
CA GLU A 180 -4.97 0.37 -21.36
C GLU A 180 -3.48 -0.03 -21.27
N MET A 181 -3.15 -1.10 -20.52
CA MET A 181 -1.79 -1.63 -20.47
C MET A 181 -1.37 -2.21 -21.83
N ASN A 182 -2.23 -2.98 -22.49
CA ASN A 182 -1.97 -3.61 -23.79
C ASN A 182 -1.76 -2.57 -24.92
N LYS A 183 -2.33 -1.36 -24.81
CA LYS A 183 -2.05 -0.27 -25.75
C LYS A 183 -0.62 0.27 -25.62
N ARG A 184 -0.01 0.16 -24.45
CA ARG A 184 1.27 0.77 -24.12
C ARG A 184 2.44 -0.19 -24.19
N ILE A 185 2.18 -1.44 -23.82
CA ILE A 185 3.19 -2.49 -23.74
C ILE A 185 2.86 -3.58 -24.75
N SER A 186 3.79 -3.83 -25.67
CA SER A 186 3.66 -4.92 -26.64
C SER A 186 3.89 -6.26 -25.96
N GLN A 187 2.96 -7.20 -26.11
CA GLN A 187 3.04 -8.56 -25.58
C GLN A 187 3.36 -8.62 -24.06
N PRO A 188 2.57 -7.99 -23.18
CA PRO A 188 2.83 -8.00 -21.77
C PRO A 188 2.75 -9.42 -21.18
N SER A 189 3.65 -9.71 -20.24
CA SER A 189 3.59 -10.91 -19.39
C SER A 189 2.99 -10.50 -18.05
N TYR A 190 1.84 -11.08 -17.69
CA TYR A 190 1.13 -10.72 -16.48
C TYR A 190 1.53 -11.61 -15.31
N TYR A 191 2.12 -11.03 -14.29
CA TYR A 191 2.41 -11.66 -13.00
C TYR A 191 1.27 -11.32 -12.05
N VAL A 192 0.46 -12.34 -11.73
CA VAL A 192 -0.84 -12.20 -11.06
C VAL A 192 -0.71 -12.47 -9.58
N PHE A 193 -1.09 -11.49 -8.78
CA PHE A 193 -1.13 -11.56 -7.33
C PHE A 193 -2.59 -11.39 -6.88
N SER A 194 -3.16 -12.41 -6.23
CA SER A 194 -4.56 -12.35 -5.81
C SER A 194 -4.82 -13.27 -4.62
N ASP A 195 -5.79 -12.87 -3.81
CA ASP A 195 -6.44 -13.73 -2.81
C ASP A 195 -7.56 -14.61 -3.40
N ASP A 196 -7.88 -14.43 -4.72
CA ASP A 196 -8.89 -15.20 -5.47
C ASP A 196 -8.38 -15.51 -6.89
N ILE A 197 -7.38 -16.39 -6.99
CA ILE A 197 -6.77 -16.79 -8.27
C ILE A 197 -7.76 -17.49 -9.20
N ALA A 198 -8.73 -18.25 -8.65
CA ALA A 198 -9.72 -18.94 -9.45
C ALA A 198 -10.57 -17.95 -10.25
N TRP A 199 -11.06 -16.90 -9.58
CA TRP A 199 -11.79 -15.84 -10.23
C TRP A 199 -10.98 -15.11 -11.32
N VAL A 200 -9.70 -14.87 -11.06
CA VAL A 200 -8.83 -14.20 -12.07
C VAL A 200 -8.73 -15.05 -13.32
N LYS A 201 -8.49 -16.36 -13.20
CA LYS A 201 -8.38 -17.29 -14.33
C LYS A 201 -9.65 -17.35 -15.17
N GLU A 202 -10.79 -17.25 -14.51
CA GLU A 202 -12.11 -17.34 -15.16
C GLU A 202 -12.51 -16.04 -15.86
N ASN A 203 -12.15 -14.88 -15.29
CA ASN A 203 -12.76 -13.61 -15.68
C ASN A 203 -11.80 -12.64 -16.40
N LEU A 204 -10.47 -12.78 -16.26
CA LEU A 204 -9.54 -11.84 -16.86
C LEU A 204 -8.83 -12.43 -18.10
N PRO A 205 -8.88 -11.75 -19.26
CA PRO A 205 -8.25 -12.21 -20.51
C PRO A 205 -6.74 -11.91 -20.49
N LEU A 206 -5.98 -12.74 -19.81
CA LEU A 206 -4.52 -12.61 -19.67
C LEU A 206 -3.81 -13.67 -20.52
N PRO A 207 -3.36 -13.34 -21.76
CA PRO A 207 -2.85 -14.35 -22.70
C PRO A 207 -1.52 -14.99 -22.25
N LYS A 208 -0.72 -14.27 -21.48
CA LYS A 208 0.52 -14.79 -20.88
C LYS A 208 0.53 -14.43 -19.39
N ALA A 209 0.08 -15.33 -18.54
CA ALA A 209 -0.08 -15.09 -17.12
C ALA A 209 0.68 -16.11 -16.25
N PHE A 210 1.34 -15.60 -15.21
CA PHE A 210 2.01 -16.35 -14.15
C PHE A 210 1.30 -16.06 -12.84
N PHE A 211 0.71 -17.08 -12.22
CA PHE A 211 -0.09 -16.93 -11.02
C PHE A 211 0.75 -17.21 -9.77
N ILE A 212 0.85 -16.23 -8.88
CA ILE A 212 1.60 -16.30 -7.62
C ILE A 212 0.59 -16.51 -6.48
N ASP A 213 0.51 -17.74 -5.94
CA ASP A 213 -0.50 -18.16 -4.95
C ASP A 213 0.09 -18.83 -3.69
N TRP A 214 1.40 -18.88 -3.57
CA TRP A 214 2.11 -19.60 -2.51
C TRP A 214 2.53 -18.72 -1.32
N ASN A 215 2.64 -17.41 -1.46
CA ASN A 215 3.06 -16.51 -0.39
C ASN A 215 1.86 -16.11 0.49
N LYS A 216 1.65 -16.82 1.60
CA LYS A 216 0.49 -16.59 2.48
C LYS A 216 0.92 -16.20 3.90
N GLY A 217 0.02 -15.53 4.63
CA GLY A 217 0.25 -15.14 6.01
C GLY A 217 1.52 -14.31 6.17
N ALA A 218 2.41 -14.72 7.04
CA ALA A 218 3.65 -14.00 7.32
C ALA A 218 4.61 -13.90 6.12
N GLU A 219 4.41 -14.68 5.07
CA GLU A 219 5.22 -14.64 3.85
C GLU A 219 4.63 -13.75 2.75
N SER A 220 3.43 -13.20 2.93
CA SER A 220 2.73 -12.40 1.91
C SER A 220 3.52 -11.16 1.44
N TRP A 221 4.44 -10.64 2.24
CA TRP A 221 5.32 -9.53 1.83
C TRP A 221 6.15 -9.85 0.59
N GLN A 222 6.40 -11.14 0.31
CA GLN A 222 7.16 -11.58 -0.87
C GLN A 222 6.40 -11.27 -2.17
N ASP A 223 5.07 -11.21 -2.14
CA ASP A 223 4.28 -10.75 -3.29
C ASP A 223 4.54 -9.27 -3.59
N MET A 224 4.61 -8.41 -2.57
CA MET A 224 4.98 -7.01 -2.76
C MET A 224 6.40 -6.87 -3.32
N MET A 225 7.32 -7.68 -2.86
CA MET A 225 8.69 -7.74 -3.37
C MET A 225 8.71 -8.12 -4.86
N LEU A 226 8.00 -9.19 -5.25
CA LEU A 226 7.89 -9.60 -6.66
C LEU A 226 7.20 -8.52 -7.51
N MET A 227 6.12 -7.91 -7.02
CA MET A 227 5.49 -6.77 -7.70
C MET A 227 6.49 -5.66 -7.97
N SER A 228 7.32 -5.28 -6.99
CA SER A 228 8.28 -4.18 -7.13
C SER A 228 9.38 -4.44 -8.17
N ARG A 229 9.60 -5.69 -8.56
CA ARG A 229 10.57 -6.09 -9.59
C ARG A 229 9.99 -6.05 -11.01
N CYS A 230 8.66 -6.12 -11.16
CA CYS A 230 8.02 -6.00 -12.47
C CYS A 230 8.30 -4.63 -13.11
N ARG A 231 8.21 -4.57 -14.45
CA ARG A 231 8.44 -3.33 -15.21
C ARG A 231 7.28 -2.37 -15.08
N HIS A 232 6.06 -2.89 -15.13
CA HIS A 232 4.81 -2.14 -15.15
C HIS A 232 3.80 -2.72 -14.14
N HIS A 233 2.74 -1.96 -13.83
CA HIS A 233 1.84 -2.33 -12.73
C HIS A 233 0.38 -1.99 -13.05
N ILE A 234 -0.52 -2.93 -12.74
CA ILE A 234 -1.95 -2.70 -12.59
C ILE A 234 -2.26 -2.94 -11.11
N ILE A 235 -2.61 -1.89 -10.37
CA ILE A 235 -2.89 -1.98 -8.96
C ILE A 235 -4.38 -1.85 -8.66
N CYS A 236 -4.86 -2.49 -7.60
CA CYS A 236 -6.17 -2.17 -7.04
C CYS A 236 -6.06 -1.09 -5.95
N ASN A 237 -7.18 -0.74 -5.32
CA ASN A 237 -7.22 0.21 -4.20
C ASN A 237 -6.66 -0.37 -2.89
N SER A 238 -5.44 -0.89 -2.97
CA SER A 238 -4.70 -1.50 -1.85
C SER A 238 -3.34 -0.86 -1.66
N THR A 239 -3.06 -0.41 -0.44
CA THR A 239 -1.74 0.14 -0.07
C THR A 239 -0.60 -0.87 -0.30
N PHE A 240 -0.92 -2.15 -0.31
CA PHE A 240 0.03 -3.22 -0.59
C PHE A 240 0.57 -3.14 -2.03
N SER A 241 -0.32 -3.13 -3.03
CA SER A 241 0.10 -2.99 -4.44
C SER A 241 0.55 -1.57 -4.77
N TRP A 242 0.07 -0.55 -4.07
CA TRP A 242 0.58 0.81 -4.20
C TRP A 242 2.09 0.83 -3.92
N TRP A 243 2.53 0.24 -2.81
CA TRP A 243 3.95 0.14 -2.47
C TRP A 243 4.72 -0.76 -3.43
N GLY A 244 4.15 -1.86 -3.89
CA GLY A 244 4.77 -2.71 -4.91
C GLY A 244 5.13 -1.90 -6.17
N ALA A 245 4.21 -1.04 -6.65
CA ALA A 245 4.46 -0.17 -7.78
C ALA A 245 5.40 1.00 -7.46
N TRP A 246 5.28 1.61 -6.28
CA TRP A 246 6.09 2.78 -5.92
C TRP A 246 7.55 2.43 -5.68
N LEU A 247 7.85 1.27 -5.10
CA LEU A 247 9.21 0.81 -4.82
C LEU A 247 9.99 0.47 -6.11
N ASN A 248 9.32 0.16 -7.21
CA ASN A 248 9.97 0.05 -8.51
C ASN A 248 10.64 1.39 -8.88
N PRO A 249 11.98 1.48 -8.99
CA PRO A 249 12.67 2.74 -9.20
C PRO A 249 12.67 3.22 -10.67
N ARG A 250 12.20 2.39 -11.62
CA ARG A 250 12.27 2.69 -13.05
C ARG A 250 11.42 3.90 -13.40
N GLU A 251 11.98 4.86 -14.11
CA GLU A 251 11.29 6.08 -14.50
C GLU A 251 10.25 5.86 -15.61
N ASN A 252 10.52 4.90 -16.51
CA ASN A 252 9.67 4.55 -17.65
C ASN A 252 8.57 3.53 -17.30
N LYS A 253 8.35 3.23 -16.03
CA LYS A 253 7.28 2.34 -15.62
C LYS A 253 5.90 2.93 -15.94
N THR A 254 5.00 2.10 -16.40
CA THR A 254 3.57 2.40 -16.48
C THR A 254 2.88 1.86 -15.24
N VAL A 255 2.15 2.71 -14.52
CA VAL A 255 1.33 2.30 -13.39
C VAL A 255 -0.10 2.69 -13.65
N ILE A 256 -1.00 1.73 -13.63
CA ILE A 256 -2.45 1.91 -13.79
C ILE A 256 -3.12 1.65 -12.45
N MET A 257 -3.98 2.57 -12.03
CA MET A 257 -4.73 2.52 -10.78
C MET A 257 -6.20 2.90 -10.99
N PRO A 258 -7.11 2.50 -10.07
CA PRO A 258 -8.49 2.94 -10.16
C PRO A 258 -8.60 4.45 -9.96
N GLU A 259 -9.52 5.10 -10.69
CA GLU A 259 -9.77 6.53 -10.56
C GLU A 259 -10.23 6.94 -9.14
N ARG A 260 -10.82 6.01 -8.40
CA ARG A 260 -11.24 6.18 -7.01
C ARG A 260 -10.58 5.15 -6.11
N TRP A 261 -10.16 5.59 -4.93
CA TRP A 261 -9.59 4.70 -3.92
C TRP A 261 -10.64 4.17 -2.95
N PHE A 262 -11.65 4.99 -2.66
CA PHE A 262 -12.82 4.66 -1.87
C PHE A 262 -14.10 4.90 -2.68
N ARG A 263 -15.14 4.16 -2.35
CA ARG A 263 -16.41 4.20 -3.08
C ARG A 263 -17.10 5.57 -2.96
N HIS A 264 -17.06 6.19 -1.79
CA HIS A 264 -17.87 7.36 -1.42
C HIS A 264 -17.07 8.61 -1.04
N CYS A 265 -15.76 8.58 -1.17
CA CYS A 265 -14.94 9.76 -0.92
C CYS A 265 -13.79 9.90 -1.90
N GLU A 266 -13.44 11.13 -2.18
CA GLU A 266 -12.27 11.44 -3.00
C GLU A 266 -10.99 11.41 -2.16
N THR A 267 -9.92 10.94 -2.77
CA THR A 267 -8.60 10.83 -2.16
C THR A 267 -7.53 11.27 -3.16
N PRO A 268 -7.51 12.58 -3.50
CA PRO A 268 -6.68 13.07 -4.60
C PRO A 268 -5.19 12.82 -4.37
N ASP A 269 -4.74 12.83 -3.13
CA ASP A 269 -3.32 12.76 -2.77
C ASP A 269 -2.72 11.34 -2.80
N ILE A 270 -3.54 10.30 -2.93
CA ILE A 270 -3.04 8.91 -2.94
C ILE A 270 -2.43 8.54 -4.30
N CYS A 271 -2.83 9.24 -5.35
CA CYS A 271 -2.36 9.01 -6.70
C CYS A 271 -1.12 9.86 -6.98
N PRO A 272 0.05 9.28 -7.21
CA PRO A 272 1.19 9.99 -7.77
C PRO A 272 0.85 10.58 -9.14
N ASP A 273 1.35 11.76 -9.44
CA ASP A 273 0.97 12.53 -10.64
C ASP A 273 1.24 11.78 -11.97
N LYS A 274 2.26 10.90 -11.99
CA LYS A 274 2.64 10.11 -13.17
C LYS A 274 1.80 8.84 -13.37
N TRP A 275 0.90 8.48 -12.43
CA TRP A 275 0.12 7.26 -12.52
C TRP A 275 -1.18 7.48 -13.31
N ILE A 276 -1.57 6.47 -14.06
CA ILE A 276 -2.74 6.52 -14.96
C ILE A 276 -3.98 6.07 -14.18
N LYS A 277 -4.99 6.93 -14.13
CA LYS A 277 -6.30 6.61 -13.56
C LYS A 277 -7.20 5.99 -14.61
N VAL A 278 -7.82 4.87 -14.28
CA VAL A 278 -8.77 4.17 -15.15
C VAL A 278 -10.14 4.11 -14.46
N PRO A 279 -11.25 4.34 -15.21
CA PRO A 279 -12.60 4.30 -14.69
C PRO A 279 -12.96 2.95 -14.06
N ILE A 280 -13.72 2.98 -12.97
CA ILE A 280 -14.18 1.80 -12.25
C ILE A 280 -15.58 1.33 -12.68
N ASN A 281 -16.26 2.07 -13.55
CA ASN A 281 -17.61 1.78 -14.12
C ASN A 281 -18.60 1.23 -13.09
N LEU A 282 -19.04 2.06 -12.16
CA LEU A 282 -20.02 1.70 -11.12
C LEU A 282 -21.45 1.47 -11.68
N SER A 283 -21.71 1.76 -12.97
CA SER A 283 -23.03 1.71 -13.59
C SER A 283 -23.64 0.30 -13.74
N LEU A 284 -22.85 -0.75 -13.50
CA LEU A 284 -23.31 -2.14 -13.58
C LEU A 284 -23.68 -2.77 -12.22
N ILE A 285 -23.62 -1.99 -11.16
CA ILE A 285 -24.00 -2.46 -9.82
C ILE A 285 -25.36 -1.85 -9.47
N HIS A 286 -26.42 -2.34 -10.11
CA HIS A 286 -27.76 -2.26 -9.54
C HIS A 286 -27.90 -3.45 -8.58
N ILE A 287 -27.80 -3.18 -7.31
CA ILE A 287 -28.28 -4.06 -6.24
C ILE A 287 -29.53 -3.46 -5.68
#